data_58e6d60ec548ebc2993e77233b721e60
#
_entry.id   58e6d60ec548ebc2993e77233b721e60
#
_cell.length_a   1.000
_cell.length_b   1.000
_cell.length_c   1.000
_cell.angle_alpha   90.00
_cell.angle_beta   90.00
_cell.angle_gamma   90.00
#
_symmetry.space_group_name_H-M   'P 1'
#
loop_
_entity.id
_entity.type
_entity.pdbx_description
1 polymer ?
#
loop_
_entity_poly.entity_id
_entity_poly.type
_entity_poly.pdbx_seq_one_letter_code
_entity_poly.pdbx_strand_id
1 'polypeptide(L)'
;MRLRTPAAVAGAVLVTLMVVLAVVGPPIWGAAAEKIDAGAILQGSSAAHPLGTDNLGRDLLARVLVAGRFSLLLALAATLFGAAIGTVLGALPSVLPPRGARFVTGAVNALVAFPGLLLAMFTAVVAGLGAKGAVLGIGVAIAPSFARLTQTLAATIAGADYVAAARMLGVPRMRVLTRHVLPNIAEPLILNLTQALGGALLGLAGMSFLGLGVQPPAFDWGRLLFDGFGRIYVTPEVALGPALAVALAGIGFNLLGDALAKAAARTAVHTREARPAAPPAPGEPDPEAVLEVKDLTVTFPGGVTPVRGVSLTVAPGQIAGLVGESGSGKSLTAAAIGGLVPYPGVVTAGRLALAGQEISEMSPKELGTALAMVFQDPMASLNPALKVGGQLAEVAIVHQGAGKAEAHRRAVDRLGHVHLPAPDRVARRHPHELSGGMRQRAVIAMGLMGTPRLLIADEPTTALDVTVQRQILKLLREVTDETGAAALFISHDIAVVGELCDVVVVMYAGRVVEQLPVELLATGAAHPYTRALIDSLPDMDTDRSLPLASIPGRQPAPSDVGDGCAFAARCELATARCAGERPPLTSYGKAHQVACWEV
;
A
#
# COMPACT_ATOMS: atom_id res chain seq x y z
N MET A 1 7.41 14.82 -11.78
CA MET A 1 8.35 14.23 -10.82
C MET A 1 9.02 15.37 -10.04
N ARG A 2 8.54 15.72 -8.82
CA ARG A 2 9.15 16.80 -8.02
C ARG A 2 10.09 16.21 -6.97
N LEU A 3 11.34 15.94 -7.34
CA LEU A 3 12.47 15.68 -6.45
C LEU A 3 12.87 16.99 -5.71
N ARG A 4 11.94 17.60 -4.96
CA ARG A 4 12.14 18.93 -4.35
C ARG A 4 12.45 18.87 -2.84
N THR A 5 12.78 17.71 -2.29
CA THR A 5 13.31 17.69 -0.94
C THR A 5 14.79 18.10 -0.97
N PRO A 6 15.29 18.90 -0.02
CA PRO A 6 16.71 19.30 0.02
C PRO A 6 17.66 18.09 -0.07
N ALA A 7 17.31 16.97 0.57
CA ALA A 7 18.08 15.73 0.52
C ALA A 7 18.13 15.09 -0.89
N ALA A 8 17.01 15.10 -1.63
CA ALA A 8 16.96 14.60 -2.99
C ALA A 8 17.81 15.42 -3.95
N VAL A 9 17.75 16.76 -3.81
CA VAL A 9 18.57 17.68 -4.62
C VAL A 9 20.05 17.47 -4.28
N ALA A 10 20.41 17.41 -3.01
CA ALA A 10 21.79 17.16 -2.59
C ALA A 10 22.32 15.82 -3.11
N GLY A 11 21.55 14.74 -2.98
CA GLY A 11 21.94 13.43 -3.51
C GLY A 11 22.11 13.43 -5.04
N ALA A 12 21.18 14.04 -5.78
CA ALA A 12 21.27 14.17 -7.21
C ALA A 12 22.47 15.01 -7.66
N VAL A 13 22.75 16.13 -7.00
CA VAL A 13 23.92 16.98 -7.29
C VAL A 13 25.21 16.22 -7.02
N LEU A 14 25.34 15.54 -5.88
CA LEU A 14 26.54 14.77 -5.53
C LEU A 14 26.80 13.64 -6.56
N VAL A 15 25.79 12.84 -6.87
CA VAL A 15 25.92 11.75 -7.85
C VAL A 15 26.24 12.28 -9.23
N THR A 16 25.55 13.35 -9.66
CA THR A 16 25.84 13.97 -10.96
C THR A 16 27.28 14.51 -11.02
N LEU A 17 27.76 15.18 -9.97
CA LEU A 17 29.13 15.65 -9.85
C LEU A 17 30.12 14.48 -9.97
N MET A 18 29.88 13.38 -9.23
CA MET A 18 30.77 12.20 -9.26
C MET A 18 30.80 11.55 -10.66
N VAL A 19 29.64 11.44 -11.33
CA VAL A 19 29.57 10.90 -12.70
C VAL A 19 30.28 11.83 -13.69
N VAL A 20 30.10 13.14 -13.58
CA VAL A 20 30.80 14.12 -14.42
C VAL A 20 32.31 14.01 -14.20
N LEU A 21 32.78 13.96 -12.94
CA LEU A 21 34.20 13.81 -12.63
C LEU A 21 34.76 12.47 -13.14
N ALA A 22 33.99 11.38 -13.07
CA ALA A 22 34.41 10.09 -13.62
C ALA A 22 34.58 10.08 -15.14
N VAL A 23 33.79 10.90 -15.87
CA VAL A 23 33.87 11.02 -17.33
C VAL A 23 34.95 12.02 -17.74
N VAL A 24 34.95 13.20 -17.11
CA VAL A 24 35.79 14.35 -17.48
C VAL A 24 37.18 14.28 -16.81
N GLY A 25 37.29 13.61 -15.66
CA GLY A 25 38.54 13.52 -14.90
C GLY A 25 39.72 12.92 -15.68
N PRO A 26 39.58 11.72 -16.27
CA PRO A 26 40.69 11.09 -16.99
C PRO A 26 41.23 11.92 -18.17
N PRO A 27 40.44 12.53 -19.06
CA PRO A 27 40.98 13.34 -20.13
C PRO A 27 41.64 14.66 -19.67
N ILE A 28 41.22 15.23 -18.54
CA ILE A 28 41.80 16.49 -18.05
C ILE A 28 43.01 16.26 -17.15
N TRP A 29 42.89 15.36 -16.18
CA TRP A 29 43.90 15.16 -15.13
C TRP A 29 44.68 13.83 -15.27
N GLY A 30 44.38 12.99 -16.28
CA GLY A 30 45.05 11.70 -16.45
C GLY A 30 46.54 11.80 -16.57
N ALA A 31 47.03 12.73 -17.41
CA ALA A 31 48.47 12.97 -17.59
C ALA A 31 49.15 13.43 -16.27
N ALA A 32 48.48 14.32 -15.50
CA ALA A 32 49.00 14.79 -14.20
C ALA A 32 48.97 13.69 -13.13
N ALA A 33 47.95 12.82 -13.16
CA ALA A 33 47.83 11.69 -12.22
C ALA A 33 48.89 10.60 -12.40
N GLU A 34 49.50 10.48 -13.59
CA GLU A 34 50.50 9.47 -13.92
C GLU A 34 51.90 10.05 -13.98
N LYS A 35 52.07 11.38 -14.08
CA LYS A 35 53.39 12.05 -14.19
C LYS A 35 54.22 11.79 -12.92
N ILE A 36 55.34 11.08 -13.06
CA ILE A 36 56.30 10.85 -12.01
C ILE A 36 57.22 12.07 -11.92
N ASP A 37 57.42 12.60 -10.70
CA ASP A 37 58.35 13.68 -10.43
C ASP A 37 59.25 13.35 -9.23
N ALA A 38 60.48 12.95 -9.54
CA ALA A 38 61.46 12.55 -8.51
C ALA A 38 61.85 13.72 -7.59
N GLY A 39 61.67 14.99 -8.02
CA GLY A 39 61.88 16.18 -7.20
C GLY A 39 60.75 16.52 -6.24
N ALA A 40 59.60 15.90 -6.43
CA ALA A 40 58.40 16.17 -5.67
C ALA A 40 57.91 14.96 -4.84
N ILE A 41 58.81 13.99 -4.53
CA ILE A 41 58.44 12.78 -3.77
C ILE A 41 57.97 13.15 -2.35
N LEU A 42 56.76 12.66 -2.00
CA LEU A 42 56.18 12.75 -0.65
C LEU A 42 56.07 14.19 -0.10
N GLN A 43 55.89 15.17 -0.97
CA GLN A 43 55.64 16.54 -0.57
C GLN A 43 54.26 16.70 0.05
N GLY A 44 54.16 17.53 1.10
CA GLY A 44 52.88 17.91 1.69
C GLY A 44 52.05 18.85 0.80
N SER A 45 50.90 19.27 1.29
CA SER A 45 50.02 20.20 0.57
C SER A 45 50.73 21.50 0.20
N SER A 46 50.57 21.92 -1.08
CA SER A 46 51.13 23.13 -1.63
C SER A 46 50.18 23.72 -2.70
N ALA A 47 50.46 24.96 -3.16
CA ALA A 47 49.68 25.54 -4.24
C ALA A 47 49.76 24.76 -5.56
N ALA A 48 50.89 24.07 -5.81
CA ALA A 48 51.07 23.19 -6.98
C ALA A 48 50.42 21.80 -6.78
N HIS A 49 50.42 21.30 -5.55
CA HIS A 49 49.90 19.98 -5.17
C HIS A 49 48.98 20.10 -3.96
N PRO A 50 47.67 20.44 -4.14
CA PRO A 50 46.77 20.74 -3.03
C PRO A 50 46.59 19.61 -2.01
N LEU A 51 46.66 18.34 -2.42
CA LEU A 51 46.63 17.16 -1.54
C LEU A 51 48.03 16.52 -1.36
N GLY A 52 49.08 17.24 -1.78
CA GLY A 52 50.43 16.70 -1.78
C GLY A 52 50.71 15.71 -2.90
N THR A 53 51.81 14.99 -2.78
CA THR A 53 52.27 13.99 -3.76
C THR A 53 52.51 12.62 -3.10
N ASP A 54 52.48 11.58 -3.94
CA ASP A 54 52.71 10.20 -3.49
C ASP A 54 54.21 9.83 -3.44
N ASN A 55 54.49 8.54 -3.23
CA ASN A 55 55.84 7.96 -3.16
C ASN A 55 56.60 7.98 -4.49
N LEU A 56 55.98 8.36 -5.58
CA LEU A 56 56.58 8.56 -6.90
C LEU A 56 56.52 10.04 -7.36
N GLY A 57 56.13 10.96 -6.45
CA GLY A 57 55.97 12.37 -6.76
C GLY A 57 54.73 12.73 -7.62
N ARG A 58 53.77 11.81 -7.76
CA ARG A 58 52.55 12.05 -8.56
C ARG A 58 51.54 12.86 -7.77
N ASP A 59 50.80 13.75 -8.44
CA ASP A 59 49.79 14.61 -7.84
C ASP A 59 48.59 13.82 -7.32
N LEU A 60 48.36 13.90 -6.01
CA LEU A 60 47.28 13.14 -5.34
C LEU A 60 45.89 13.65 -5.65
N LEU A 61 45.67 14.97 -5.83
CA LEU A 61 44.37 15.50 -6.21
C LEU A 61 43.97 14.98 -7.59
N ALA A 62 44.90 15.06 -8.57
CA ALA A 62 44.67 14.51 -9.90
C ALA A 62 44.35 13.01 -9.84
N ARG A 63 45.04 12.26 -9.03
CA ARG A 63 44.79 10.81 -8.82
C ARG A 63 43.42 10.55 -8.22
N VAL A 64 42.99 11.29 -7.20
CA VAL A 64 41.67 11.16 -6.59
C VAL A 64 40.56 11.42 -7.60
N LEU A 65 40.71 12.47 -8.42
CA LEU A 65 39.73 12.82 -9.46
C LEU A 65 39.63 11.76 -10.57
N VAL A 66 40.75 11.20 -10.99
CA VAL A 66 40.81 10.13 -12.01
C VAL A 66 40.35 8.78 -11.47
N ALA A 67 40.67 8.45 -10.22
CA ALA A 67 40.29 7.19 -9.56
C ALA A 67 38.77 6.98 -9.52
N GLY A 68 37.98 8.08 -9.50
CA GLY A 68 36.53 8.05 -9.44
C GLY A 68 35.91 7.23 -10.55
N ARG A 69 36.44 7.31 -11.78
CA ARG A 69 35.96 6.50 -12.91
C ARG A 69 36.05 5.01 -12.62
N PHE A 70 37.21 4.55 -12.15
CA PHE A 70 37.43 3.13 -11.91
C PHE A 70 36.65 2.63 -10.71
N SER A 71 36.62 3.40 -9.62
CA SER A 71 35.81 3.09 -8.42
C SER A 71 34.32 2.93 -8.74
N LEU A 72 33.74 3.85 -9.52
CA LEU A 72 32.32 3.81 -9.87
C LEU A 72 32.00 2.66 -10.84
N LEU A 73 32.85 2.38 -11.83
CA LEU A 73 32.66 1.27 -12.75
C LEU A 73 32.73 -0.09 -12.05
N LEU A 74 33.67 -0.28 -11.12
CA LEU A 74 33.76 -1.50 -10.33
C LEU A 74 32.53 -1.67 -9.42
N ALA A 75 32.07 -0.60 -8.77
CA ALA A 75 30.87 -0.62 -7.95
C ALA A 75 29.61 -0.98 -8.75
N LEU A 76 29.47 -0.39 -9.96
CA LEU A 76 28.36 -0.71 -10.87
C LEU A 76 28.41 -2.18 -11.30
N ALA A 77 29.59 -2.67 -11.70
CA ALA A 77 29.76 -4.06 -12.13
C ALA A 77 29.42 -5.05 -11.00
N ALA A 78 29.93 -4.80 -9.77
CA ALA A 78 29.63 -5.64 -8.60
C ALA A 78 28.14 -5.64 -8.26
N THR A 79 27.50 -4.47 -8.29
CA THR A 79 26.08 -4.33 -7.99
C THR A 79 25.22 -5.05 -9.02
N LEU A 80 25.47 -4.84 -10.31
CA LEU A 80 24.71 -5.51 -11.38
C LEU A 80 24.89 -7.02 -11.34
N PHE A 81 26.11 -7.50 -11.11
CA PHE A 81 26.40 -8.92 -10.97
C PHE A 81 25.67 -9.53 -9.77
N GLY A 82 25.76 -8.91 -8.59
CA GLY A 82 25.09 -9.39 -7.38
C GLY A 82 23.57 -9.33 -7.49
N ALA A 83 23.01 -8.26 -8.05
CA ALA A 83 21.58 -8.11 -8.28
C ALA A 83 21.05 -9.14 -9.29
N ALA A 84 21.78 -9.39 -10.39
CA ALA A 84 21.38 -10.40 -11.37
C ALA A 84 21.31 -11.81 -10.76
N ILE A 85 22.38 -12.23 -10.08
CA ILE A 85 22.42 -13.53 -9.40
C ILE A 85 21.35 -13.60 -8.31
N GLY A 86 21.23 -12.57 -7.48
CA GLY A 86 20.25 -12.52 -6.41
C GLY A 86 18.82 -12.58 -6.92
N THR A 87 18.50 -11.83 -7.99
CA THR A 87 17.16 -11.90 -8.61
C THR A 87 16.86 -13.28 -9.17
N VAL A 88 17.81 -13.93 -9.83
CA VAL A 88 17.63 -15.31 -10.33
C VAL A 88 17.42 -16.28 -9.17
N LEU A 89 18.27 -16.26 -8.15
CA LEU A 89 18.15 -17.13 -6.97
C LEU A 89 16.85 -16.88 -6.20
N GLY A 90 16.41 -15.62 -6.12
CA GLY A 90 15.17 -15.23 -5.45
C GLY A 90 13.92 -15.62 -6.22
N ALA A 91 13.96 -15.59 -7.55
CA ALA A 91 12.85 -15.97 -8.42
C ALA A 91 12.71 -17.51 -8.58
N LEU A 92 13.81 -18.23 -8.45
CA LEU A 92 13.89 -19.68 -8.70
C LEU A 92 12.90 -20.53 -7.89
N PRO A 93 12.60 -20.26 -6.60
CA PRO A 93 11.60 -20.98 -5.82
C PRO A 93 10.19 -20.96 -6.43
N SER A 94 9.85 -19.94 -7.21
CA SER A 94 8.51 -19.79 -7.84
C SER A 94 8.26 -20.82 -8.95
N VAL A 95 9.29 -21.39 -9.54
CA VAL A 95 9.22 -22.34 -10.66
C VAL A 95 9.63 -23.76 -10.27
N LEU A 96 10.42 -23.92 -9.21
CA LEU A 96 10.89 -25.23 -8.73
C LEU A 96 9.79 -26.04 -8.04
N PRO A 97 9.94 -27.39 -8.01
CA PRO A 97 9.12 -28.23 -7.14
C PRO A 97 9.39 -27.92 -5.66
N PRO A 98 8.46 -28.27 -4.73
CA PRO A 98 8.52 -27.86 -3.32
C PRO A 98 9.83 -28.22 -2.58
N ARG A 99 10.47 -29.34 -2.94
CA ARG A 99 11.75 -29.74 -2.36
C ARG A 99 12.89 -28.84 -2.81
N GLY A 100 12.96 -28.51 -4.11
CA GLY A 100 13.96 -27.61 -4.69
C GLY A 100 13.76 -26.17 -4.19
N ALA A 101 12.52 -25.70 -4.13
CA ALA A 101 12.19 -24.38 -3.58
C ALA A 101 12.67 -24.23 -2.13
N ARG A 102 12.39 -25.23 -1.27
CA ARG A 102 12.88 -25.24 0.13
C ARG A 102 14.40 -25.23 0.24
N PHE A 103 15.10 -26.00 -0.61
CA PHE A 103 16.55 -26.01 -0.62
C PHE A 103 17.13 -24.64 -0.98
N VAL A 104 16.67 -24.02 -2.08
CA VAL A 104 17.13 -22.69 -2.51
C VAL A 104 16.84 -21.63 -1.44
N THR A 105 15.64 -21.62 -0.87
CA THR A 105 15.27 -20.68 0.19
C THR A 105 16.14 -20.90 1.44
N GLY A 106 16.40 -22.13 1.83
CA GLY A 106 17.29 -22.46 2.93
C GLY A 106 18.73 -22.00 2.70
N ALA A 107 19.26 -22.20 1.49
CA ALA A 107 20.59 -21.74 1.10
C ALA A 107 20.70 -20.21 1.13
N VAL A 108 19.69 -19.49 0.59
CA VAL A 108 19.64 -18.02 0.65
C VAL A 108 19.62 -17.53 2.10
N ASN A 109 18.79 -18.14 2.96
CA ASN A 109 18.72 -17.77 4.37
C ASN A 109 20.05 -18.00 5.11
N ALA A 110 20.75 -19.10 4.81
CA ALA A 110 22.07 -19.37 5.37
C ALA A 110 23.11 -18.32 4.92
N LEU A 111 23.09 -17.95 3.63
CA LEU A 111 23.99 -16.93 3.09
C LEU A 111 23.70 -15.52 3.65
N VAL A 112 22.43 -15.18 3.88
CA VAL A 112 22.03 -13.89 4.52
C VAL A 112 22.53 -13.81 5.97
N ALA A 113 22.58 -14.93 6.68
CA ALA A 113 23.10 -14.98 8.05
C ALA A 113 24.63 -14.82 8.13
N PHE A 114 25.34 -15.01 7.00
CA PHE A 114 26.78 -14.88 6.95
C PHE A 114 27.20 -13.40 6.83
N PRO A 115 28.22 -12.93 7.58
CA PRO A 115 28.68 -11.55 7.46
C PRO A 115 29.15 -11.24 6.04
N GLY A 116 28.49 -10.28 5.37
CA GLY A 116 28.71 -9.99 3.94
C GLY A 116 30.16 -9.65 3.59
N LEU A 117 30.84 -8.87 4.44
CA LEU A 117 32.24 -8.53 4.22
C LEU A 117 33.16 -9.77 4.22
N LEU A 118 32.94 -10.71 5.15
CA LEU A 118 33.71 -11.95 5.20
C LEU A 118 33.44 -12.81 3.96
N LEU A 119 32.20 -12.88 3.50
CA LEU A 119 31.85 -13.57 2.26
C LEU A 119 32.55 -12.94 1.05
N ALA A 120 32.60 -11.60 1.00
CA ALA A 120 33.28 -10.86 -0.05
C ALA A 120 34.81 -11.16 -0.04
N MET A 121 35.41 -11.08 1.13
CA MET A 121 36.87 -11.34 1.29
C MET A 121 37.23 -12.77 0.91
N PHE A 122 36.47 -13.76 1.39
CA PHE A 122 36.68 -15.16 1.05
C PHE A 122 36.54 -15.40 -0.46
N THR A 123 35.50 -14.88 -1.07
CA THR A 123 35.27 -15.00 -2.51
C THR A 123 36.40 -14.33 -3.31
N ALA A 124 36.84 -13.14 -2.90
CA ALA A 124 37.94 -12.43 -3.58
C ALA A 124 39.24 -13.19 -3.52
N VAL A 125 39.57 -13.79 -2.39
CA VAL A 125 40.82 -14.62 -2.25
C VAL A 125 40.74 -15.84 -3.17
N VAL A 126 39.58 -16.53 -3.23
CA VAL A 126 39.37 -17.69 -4.10
C VAL A 126 39.40 -17.31 -5.59
N ALA A 127 38.79 -16.16 -5.96
CA ALA A 127 38.74 -15.69 -7.32
C ALA A 127 40.04 -15.04 -7.84
N GLY A 128 40.99 -14.81 -6.94
CA GLY A 128 42.25 -14.12 -7.18
C GLY A 128 42.20 -12.65 -6.79
N LEU A 129 43.29 -12.18 -6.14
CA LEU A 129 43.39 -10.78 -5.69
C LEU A 129 43.34 -9.79 -6.87
N GLY A 130 42.76 -8.62 -6.62
CA GLY A 130 42.66 -7.54 -7.61
C GLY A 130 41.22 -7.11 -7.90
N ALA A 131 41.06 -6.20 -8.84
CA ALA A 131 39.77 -5.63 -9.22
C ALA A 131 38.69 -6.70 -9.54
N LYS A 132 39.10 -7.76 -10.25
CA LYS A 132 38.20 -8.86 -10.66
C LYS A 132 37.67 -9.65 -9.45
N GLY A 133 38.61 -10.03 -8.54
CA GLY A 133 38.22 -10.72 -7.30
C GLY A 133 37.37 -9.87 -6.38
N ALA A 134 37.66 -8.58 -6.27
CA ALA A 134 36.86 -7.65 -5.46
C ALA A 134 35.43 -7.48 -6.02
N VAL A 135 35.26 -7.33 -7.35
CA VAL A 135 33.96 -7.25 -7.99
C VAL A 135 33.13 -8.51 -7.75
N LEU A 136 33.72 -9.69 -7.95
CA LEU A 136 33.06 -10.97 -7.69
C LEU A 136 32.72 -11.14 -6.21
N GLY A 137 33.65 -10.76 -5.32
CA GLY A 137 33.47 -10.85 -3.87
C GLY A 137 32.30 -10.00 -3.37
N ILE A 138 32.28 -8.71 -3.72
CA ILE A 138 31.21 -7.80 -3.34
C ILE A 138 29.88 -8.19 -4.02
N GLY A 139 29.91 -8.62 -5.29
CA GLY A 139 28.71 -9.09 -5.98
C GLY A 139 28.09 -10.32 -5.31
N VAL A 140 28.90 -11.31 -4.93
CA VAL A 140 28.43 -12.49 -4.18
C VAL A 140 27.91 -12.10 -2.79
N ALA A 141 28.50 -11.12 -2.13
CA ALA A 141 28.03 -10.62 -0.83
C ALA A 141 26.67 -9.89 -0.92
N ILE A 142 26.39 -9.21 -2.02
CA ILE A 142 25.11 -8.51 -2.28
C ILE A 142 24.00 -9.48 -2.69
N ALA A 143 24.33 -10.55 -3.42
CA ALA A 143 23.36 -11.46 -4.02
C ALA A 143 22.34 -12.05 -3.03
N PRO A 144 22.65 -12.48 -1.79
CA PRO A 144 21.69 -13.00 -0.83
C PRO A 144 20.61 -11.99 -0.45
N SER A 145 20.96 -10.72 -0.28
CA SER A 145 20.00 -9.65 0.05
C SER A 145 19.01 -9.41 -1.09
N PHE A 146 19.49 -9.36 -2.35
CA PHE A 146 18.63 -9.29 -3.53
C PHE A 146 17.77 -10.55 -3.69
N ALA A 147 18.32 -11.73 -3.41
CA ALA A 147 17.55 -12.97 -3.46
C ALA A 147 16.40 -12.97 -2.47
N ARG A 148 16.65 -12.55 -1.23
CA ARG A 148 15.61 -12.45 -0.20
C ARG A 148 14.53 -11.41 -0.54
N LEU A 149 14.93 -10.23 -1.03
CA LEU A 149 14.00 -9.21 -1.49
C LEU A 149 13.12 -9.74 -2.62
N THR A 150 13.73 -10.37 -3.64
CA THR A 150 13.02 -10.97 -4.77
C THR A 150 12.06 -12.07 -4.32
N GLN A 151 12.46 -12.95 -3.38
CA GLN A 151 11.58 -13.98 -2.82
C GLN A 151 10.34 -13.39 -2.15
N THR A 152 10.52 -12.35 -1.33
CA THR A 152 9.42 -11.69 -0.61
C THR A 152 8.45 -11.04 -1.58
N LEU A 153 8.95 -10.25 -2.53
CA LEU A 153 8.13 -9.58 -3.54
C LEU A 153 7.42 -10.57 -4.47
N ALA A 154 8.13 -11.62 -4.92
CA ALA A 154 7.56 -12.65 -5.77
C ALA A 154 6.47 -13.45 -5.06
N ALA A 155 6.61 -13.74 -3.76
CA ALA A 155 5.59 -14.42 -2.96
C ALA A 155 4.29 -13.59 -2.85
N THR A 156 4.41 -12.28 -2.65
CA THR A 156 3.26 -11.36 -2.61
C THR A 156 2.50 -11.37 -3.93
N ILE A 157 3.20 -11.22 -5.06
CA ILE A 157 2.58 -11.22 -6.40
C ILE A 157 2.03 -12.61 -6.76
N ALA A 158 2.70 -13.70 -6.34
CA ALA A 158 2.25 -15.07 -6.62
C ALA A 158 0.92 -15.43 -5.94
N GLY A 159 0.53 -14.70 -4.89
CA GLY A 159 -0.77 -14.83 -4.20
C GLY A 159 -1.89 -13.99 -4.83
N ALA A 160 -1.63 -13.16 -5.84
CA ALA A 160 -2.64 -12.33 -6.47
C ALA A 160 -3.60 -13.16 -7.37
N ASP A 161 -4.88 -12.76 -7.42
CA ASP A 161 -5.94 -13.48 -8.12
C ASP A 161 -5.68 -13.67 -9.61
N TYR A 162 -5.09 -12.68 -10.29
CA TYR A 162 -4.74 -12.79 -11.71
C TYR A 162 -3.64 -13.82 -11.97
N VAL A 163 -2.76 -14.08 -10.99
CA VAL A 163 -1.74 -15.13 -11.06
C VAL A 163 -2.38 -16.50 -10.82
N ALA A 164 -3.31 -16.58 -9.87
CA ALA A 164 -4.10 -17.79 -9.63
C ALA A 164 -4.92 -18.15 -10.88
N ALA A 165 -5.61 -17.19 -11.50
CA ALA A 165 -6.36 -17.36 -12.74
C ALA A 165 -5.46 -17.85 -13.90
N ALA A 166 -4.27 -17.24 -14.07
CA ALA A 166 -3.32 -17.70 -15.09
C ALA A 166 -2.87 -19.15 -14.88
N ARG A 167 -2.66 -19.57 -13.62
CA ARG A 167 -2.30 -20.96 -13.28
C ARG A 167 -3.46 -21.93 -13.55
N MET A 168 -4.70 -21.55 -13.24
CA MET A 168 -5.89 -22.36 -13.54
C MET A 168 -6.08 -22.56 -15.05
N LEU A 169 -5.71 -21.58 -15.88
CA LEU A 169 -5.71 -21.68 -17.34
C LEU A 169 -4.51 -22.51 -17.89
N GLY A 170 -3.71 -23.14 -17.02
CA GLY A 170 -2.59 -23.99 -17.43
C GLY A 170 -1.36 -23.26 -17.94
N VAL A 171 -1.22 -21.95 -17.68
CA VAL A 171 -0.03 -21.18 -18.09
C VAL A 171 1.23 -21.74 -17.39
N PRO A 172 2.30 -22.10 -18.15
CA PRO A 172 3.52 -22.66 -17.56
C PRO A 172 4.15 -21.76 -16.51
N ARG A 173 4.68 -22.32 -15.43
CA ARG A 173 5.27 -21.59 -14.29
C ARG A 173 6.31 -20.55 -14.72
N MET A 174 7.17 -20.89 -15.70
CA MET A 174 8.18 -19.95 -16.22
C MET A 174 7.52 -18.74 -16.89
N ARG A 175 6.43 -18.94 -17.65
CA ARG A 175 5.69 -17.84 -18.29
C ARG A 175 4.98 -16.98 -17.23
N VAL A 176 4.45 -17.59 -16.16
CA VAL A 176 3.89 -16.84 -15.01
C VAL A 176 4.98 -15.98 -14.37
N LEU A 177 6.18 -16.55 -14.11
CA LEU A 177 7.30 -15.80 -13.55
C LEU A 177 7.70 -14.62 -14.43
N THR A 178 7.96 -14.85 -15.72
CA THR A 178 8.52 -13.83 -16.61
C THR A 178 7.52 -12.76 -17.05
N ARG A 179 6.22 -13.11 -17.17
CA ARG A 179 5.18 -12.20 -17.69
C ARG A 179 4.33 -11.55 -16.60
N HIS A 180 4.15 -12.23 -15.46
CA HIS A 180 3.25 -11.76 -14.41
C HIS A 180 3.96 -11.39 -13.10
N VAL A 181 5.09 -12.02 -12.76
CA VAL A 181 5.79 -11.75 -11.50
C VAL A 181 6.92 -10.74 -11.69
N LEU A 182 7.93 -11.04 -12.51
CA LEU A 182 9.12 -10.20 -12.66
C LEU A 182 8.82 -8.75 -13.07
N PRO A 183 7.91 -8.46 -14.03
CA PRO A 183 7.63 -7.07 -14.39
C PRO A 183 7.03 -6.26 -13.24
N ASN A 184 6.21 -6.90 -12.39
CA ASN A 184 5.56 -6.23 -11.27
C ASN A 184 6.48 -6.00 -10.05
N ILE A 185 7.61 -6.72 -9.96
CA ILE A 185 8.62 -6.51 -8.91
C ILE A 185 9.84 -5.74 -9.39
N ALA A 186 9.91 -5.39 -10.69
CA ALA A 186 11.07 -4.73 -11.28
C ALA A 186 11.34 -3.35 -10.65
N GLU A 187 10.29 -2.56 -10.41
CA GLU A 187 10.42 -1.22 -9.83
C GLU A 187 11.09 -1.25 -8.44
N PRO A 188 10.62 -2.03 -7.44
CA PRO A 188 11.31 -2.15 -6.15
C PRO A 188 12.75 -2.66 -6.28
N LEU A 189 13.04 -3.57 -7.22
CA LEU A 189 14.39 -4.08 -7.45
C LEU A 189 15.32 -3.00 -8.01
N ILE A 190 14.87 -2.20 -8.97
CA ILE A 190 15.63 -1.07 -9.53
C ILE A 190 15.91 0.00 -8.47
N LEU A 191 14.93 0.28 -7.60
CA LEU A 191 15.14 1.21 -6.49
C LEU A 191 16.21 0.72 -5.50
N ASN A 192 16.21 -0.58 -5.20
CA ASN A 192 17.22 -1.18 -4.33
C ASN A 192 18.62 -1.16 -4.97
N LEU A 193 18.72 -1.20 -6.31
CA LEU A 193 20.02 -1.08 -7.01
C LEU A 193 20.77 0.20 -6.66
N THR A 194 20.08 1.34 -6.52
CA THR A 194 20.74 2.62 -6.18
C THR A 194 21.33 2.63 -4.78
N GLN A 195 20.67 2.02 -3.81
CA GLN A 195 21.20 1.86 -2.45
C GLN A 195 22.36 0.85 -2.41
N ALA A 196 22.21 -0.26 -3.13
CA ALA A 196 23.23 -1.29 -3.24
C ALA A 196 24.51 -0.77 -3.89
N LEU A 197 24.41 0.16 -4.85
CA LEU A 197 25.56 0.79 -5.51
C LEU A 197 26.41 1.59 -4.51
N GLY A 198 25.79 2.35 -3.61
CA GLY A 198 26.49 3.06 -2.54
C GLY A 198 27.21 2.09 -1.60
N GLY A 199 26.54 1.01 -1.18
CA GLY A 199 27.12 -0.05 -0.35
C GLY A 199 28.26 -0.80 -1.05
N ALA A 200 28.12 -1.11 -2.34
CA ALA A 200 29.17 -1.75 -3.15
C ALA A 200 30.41 -0.88 -3.27
N LEU A 201 30.25 0.43 -3.45
CA LEU A 201 31.35 1.38 -3.53
C LEU A 201 32.16 1.38 -2.22
N LEU A 202 31.46 1.49 -1.08
CA LEU A 202 32.09 1.43 0.24
C LEU A 202 32.78 0.08 0.48
N GLY A 203 32.13 -1.02 0.12
CA GLY A 203 32.68 -2.37 0.22
C GLY A 203 33.93 -2.56 -0.62
N LEU A 204 33.93 -2.11 -1.89
CA LEU A 204 35.07 -2.18 -2.79
C LEU A 204 36.22 -1.31 -2.30
N ALA A 205 35.96 -0.09 -1.83
CA ALA A 205 36.97 0.77 -1.22
C ALA A 205 37.59 0.10 0.02
N GLY A 206 36.76 -0.55 0.86
CA GLY A 206 37.25 -1.35 2.01
C GLY A 206 38.11 -2.54 1.58
N MET A 207 37.68 -3.27 0.53
CA MET A 207 38.49 -4.40 -0.01
C MET A 207 39.85 -3.92 -0.55
N SER A 208 39.86 -2.82 -1.32
CA SER A 208 41.11 -2.23 -1.82
C SER A 208 41.98 -1.68 -0.71
N PHE A 209 41.37 -1.07 0.34
CA PHE A 209 42.08 -0.63 1.55
C PHE A 209 42.72 -1.81 2.32
N LEU A 210 42.05 -2.96 2.36
CA LEU A 210 42.61 -4.18 2.98
C LEU A 210 43.62 -4.91 2.09
N GLY A 211 43.96 -4.36 0.90
CA GLY A 211 44.90 -4.96 -0.03
C GLY A 211 44.35 -6.13 -0.86
N LEU A 212 43.05 -6.43 -0.75
CA LEU A 212 42.40 -7.52 -1.49
C LEU A 212 41.76 -7.04 -2.83
N GLY A 213 41.61 -5.71 -3.00
CA GLY A 213 41.02 -5.10 -4.17
C GLY A 213 42.03 -4.73 -5.25
N VAL A 214 41.93 -3.52 -5.77
CA VAL A 214 42.76 -3.03 -6.88
C VAL A 214 44.25 -3.07 -6.55
N GLN A 215 45.04 -3.63 -7.45
CA GLN A 215 46.49 -3.76 -7.32
C GLN A 215 47.23 -2.81 -8.28
N PRO A 216 48.42 -2.32 -7.88
CA PRO A 216 49.26 -1.52 -8.77
C PRO A 216 49.56 -2.23 -10.11
N PRO A 217 49.70 -1.48 -11.22
CA PRO A 217 49.73 -0.02 -11.34
C PRO A 217 48.34 0.66 -11.32
N ALA A 218 47.22 -0.10 -11.39
CA ALA A 218 45.88 0.46 -11.28
C ALA A 218 45.59 1.00 -9.88
N PHE A 219 44.71 1.96 -9.78
CA PHE A 219 44.31 2.58 -8.51
C PHE A 219 42.83 2.98 -8.51
N ASP A 220 42.22 2.83 -7.35
CA ASP A 220 40.89 3.31 -6.99
C ASP A 220 40.99 4.11 -5.69
N TRP A 221 39.85 4.68 -5.24
CA TRP A 221 39.85 5.45 -3.99
C TRP A 221 40.28 4.64 -2.77
N GLY A 222 39.93 3.35 -2.70
CA GLY A 222 40.33 2.47 -1.59
C GLY A 222 41.84 2.20 -1.59
N ARG A 223 42.47 2.02 -2.73
CA ARG A 223 43.91 1.85 -2.86
C ARG A 223 44.66 3.14 -2.51
N LEU A 224 44.20 4.30 -2.99
CA LEU A 224 44.77 5.58 -2.60
C LEU A 224 44.65 5.85 -1.10
N LEU A 225 43.54 5.44 -0.48
CA LEU A 225 43.37 5.52 0.96
C LEU A 225 44.38 4.62 1.71
N PHE A 226 44.61 3.38 1.25
CA PHE A 226 45.61 2.47 1.80
C PHE A 226 46.99 3.08 1.72
N ASP A 227 47.39 3.58 0.54
CA ASP A 227 48.72 4.17 0.33
C ASP A 227 48.94 5.41 1.21
N GLY A 228 47.85 6.21 1.46
CA GLY A 228 47.90 7.40 2.31
C GLY A 228 47.85 7.09 3.82
N PHE A 229 47.24 5.97 4.22
CA PHE A 229 46.99 5.65 5.63
C PHE A 229 48.27 5.51 6.45
N GLY A 230 49.32 4.94 5.85
CA GLY A 230 50.63 4.79 6.51
C GLY A 230 51.32 6.11 6.90
N ARG A 231 50.77 7.25 6.42
CA ARG A 231 51.32 8.60 6.63
C ARG A 231 50.35 9.56 7.28
N ILE A 232 49.25 9.06 7.80
CA ILE A 232 48.13 9.86 8.32
C ILE A 232 48.55 10.82 9.46
N TYR A 233 49.59 10.49 10.20
CA TYR A 233 50.15 11.30 11.29
C TYR A 233 51.16 12.36 10.83
N VAL A 234 51.62 12.31 9.58
CA VAL A 234 52.59 13.24 9.02
C VAL A 234 51.98 14.15 7.97
N THR A 235 51.18 13.58 7.06
CA THR A 235 50.49 14.25 5.96
C THR A 235 49.08 13.73 5.85
N PRO A 236 48.16 14.14 6.76
CA PRO A 236 46.78 13.59 6.82
C PRO A 236 45.99 13.84 5.55
N GLU A 237 46.28 14.90 4.81
CA GLU A 237 45.60 15.27 3.54
C GLU A 237 45.71 14.17 2.47
N VAL A 238 46.72 13.37 2.48
CA VAL A 238 46.94 12.24 1.56
C VAL A 238 45.88 11.15 1.72
N ALA A 239 45.45 10.87 2.95
CA ALA A 239 44.41 9.92 3.27
C ALA A 239 43.00 10.57 3.23
N LEU A 240 42.89 11.83 3.67
CA LEU A 240 41.62 12.53 3.76
C LEU A 240 40.98 12.79 2.39
N GLY A 241 41.78 13.05 1.35
CA GLY A 241 41.27 13.28 -0.01
C GLY A 241 40.46 12.08 -0.55
N PRO A 242 41.05 10.87 -0.64
CA PRO A 242 40.33 9.65 -1.05
C PRO A 242 39.16 9.28 -0.09
N ALA A 243 39.34 9.45 1.23
CA ALA A 243 38.31 9.17 2.23
C ALA A 243 37.08 10.04 2.00
N LEU A 244 37.28 11.36 1.76
CA LEU A 244 36.21 12.28 1.48
C LEU A 244 35.48 11.94 0.18
N ALA A 245 36.21 11.55 -0.87
CA ALA A 245 35.63 11.13 -2.15
C ALA A 245 34.71 9.91 -1.97
N VAL A 246 35.15 8.88 -1.24
CA VAL A 246 34.36 7.68 -0.92
C VAL A 246 33.13 8.05 -0.09
N ALA A 247 33.29 8.88 0.95
CA ALA A 247 32.20 9.30 1.82
C ALA A 247 31.13 10.11 1.07
N LEU A 248 31.55 11.10 0.27
CA LEU A 248 30.62 11.92 -0.53
C LEU A 248 29.88 11.09 -1.59
N ALA A 249 30.55 10.15 -2.23
CA ALA A 249 29.92 9.26 -3.20
C ALA A 249 28.91 8.33 -2.51
N GLY A 250 29.29 7.71 -1.37
CA GLY A 250 28.37 6.87 -0.57
C GLY A 250 27.15 7.63 -0.08
N ILE A 251 27.32 8.83 0.46
CA ILE A 251 26.21 9.71 0.88
C ILE A 251 25.34 10.07 -0.32
N GLY A 252 25.94 10.44 -1.46
CA GLY A 252 25.22 10.81 -2.67
C GLY A 252 24.29 9.70 -3.16
N PHE A 253 24.81 8.48 -3.29
CA PHE A 253 24.00 7.31 -3.72
C PHE A 253 22.92 6.95 -2.71
N ASN A 254 23.19 6.99 -1.41
CA ASN A 254 22.18 6.73 -0.38
C ASN A 254 21.05 7.76 -0.38
N LEU A 255 21.38 9.06 -0.42
CA LEU A 255 20.39 10.14 -0.49
C LEU A 255 19.54 10.06 -1.77
N LEU A 256 20.17 9.75 -2.90
CA LEU A 256 19.44 9.56 -4.16
C LEU A 256 18.54 8.33 -4.11
N GLY A 257 19.03 7.20 -3.60
CA GLY A 257 18.26 5.98 -3.42
C GLY A 257 17.03 6.18 -2.52
N ASP A 258 17.20 6.82 -1.38
CA ASP A 258 16.10 7.19 -0.47
C ASP A 258 15.09 8.13 -1.13
N ALA A 259 15.56 9.09 -1.89
CA ALA A 259 14.69 10.02 -2.60
C ALA A 259 13.88 9.33 -3.70
N LEU A 260 14.50 8.42 -4.46
CA LEU A 260 13.83 7.62 -5.47
C LEU A 260 12.81 6.64 -4.85
N ALA A 261 13.17 5.96 -3.75
CA ALA A 261 12.28 5.07 -3.02
C ALA A 261 11.06 5.83 -2.47
N LYS A 262 11.26 7.01 -1.88
CA LYS A 262 10.17 7.89 -1.42
C LYS A 262 9.35 8.45 -2.58
N ALA A 263 9.96 8.74 -3.74
CA ALA A 263 9.24 9.19 -4.92
C ALA A 263 8.39 8.08 -5.53
N ALA A 264 8.88 6.84 -5.59
CA ALA A 264 8.14 5.68 -6.05
C ALA A 264 7.01 5.30 -5.07
N ALA A 265 7.28 5.25 -3.77
CA ALA A 265 6.24 5.10 -2.74
C ALA A 265 5.20 6.22 -2.83
N ARG A 266 5.60 7.44 -3.20
CA ARG A 266 4.71 8.57 -3.45
C ARG A 266 4.07 8.53 -4.83
N THR A 267 4.60 7.85 -5.83
CA THR A 267 3.97 7.68 -7.15
C THR A 267 2.93 6.56 -7.10
N ALA A 268 3.13 5.54 -6.25
CA ALA A 268 2.03 4.68 -5.79
C ALA A 268 0.99 5.48 -4.97
N VAL A 269 1.33 6.68 -4.48
CA VAL A 269 0.57 7.55 -3.58
C VAL A 269 0.42 8.99 -4.15
N HIS A 270 1.05 9.41 -5.25
CA HIS A 270 0.92 10.77 -5.82
C HIS A 270 0.30 10.74 -7.21
N THR A 271 -0.99 10.99 -7.19
CA THR A 271 -1.61 11.80 -8.21
C THR A 271 -2.05 13.09 -7.53
N ARG A 272 -1.50 14.16 -8.04
CA ARG A 272 -1.83 15.59 -7.90
C ARG A 272 -2.97 15.89 -6.92
N GLU A 273 -2.69 16.62 -5.85
CA GLU A 273 -3.68 17.37 -5.08
C GLU A 273 -4.58 18.14 -6.06
N ALA A 274 -5.73 17.57 -6.38
CA ALA A 274 -6.84 18.38 -6.85
C ALA A 274 -7.16 19.30 -5.67
N ARG A 275 -6.97 20.60 -5.86
CA ARG A 275 -7.40 21.62 -4.92
C ARG A 275 -8.89 21.34 -4.65
N PRO A 276 -9.31 21.11 -3.41
CA PRO A 276 -10.71 20.86 -3.13
C PRO A 276 -11.51 22.04 -3.72
N ALA A 277 -12.52 21.75 -4.51
CA ALA A 277 -13.55 22.73 -4.78
C ALA A 277 -14.06 23.20 -3.42
N ALA A 278 -14.29 24.49 -3.26
CA ALA A 278 -14.83 25.03 -2.03
C ALA A 278 -16.08 24.21 -1.65
N PRO A 279 -16.17 23.71 -0.40
CA PRO A 279 -17.35 22.97 0.02
C PRO A 279 -18.59 23.84 -0.24
N PRO A 280 -19.69 23.27 -0.77
CA PRO A 280 -20.97 23.97 -0.80
C PRO A 280 -21.32 24.43 0.62
N ALA A 281 -22.05 25.54 0.71
CA ALA A 281 -22.44 26.08 2.00
C ALA A 281 -23.15 25.01 2.85
N PRO A 282 -22.82 24.83 4.13
CA PRO A 282 -23.43 23.81 4.97
C PRO A 282 -24.94 24.03 5.02
N GLY A 283 -25.70 22.99 4.62
CA GLY A 283 -27.15 22.99 4.75
C GLY A 283 -27.57 23.00 6.23
N GLU A 284 -28.80 23.43 6.53
CA GLU A 284 -29.33 23.38 7.89
C GLU A 284 -29.24 21.95 8.46
N PRO A 285 -28.82 21.80 9.73
CA PRO A 285 -28.73 20.51 10.40
C PRO A 285 -30.10 19.84 10.49
N ASP A 286 -30.13 18.52 10.26
CA ASP A 286 -31.30 17.71 10.62
C ASP A 286 -31.15 17.27 12.10
N PRO A 287 -31.96 17.84 13.02
CA PRO A 287 -31.81 17.56 14.45
C PRO A 287 -32.20 16.12 14.85
N GLU A 288 -32.91 15.40 13.98
CA GLU A 288 -33.37 14.04 14.23
C GLU A 288 -32.43 12.98 13.67
N ALA A 289 -31.41 13.35 12.87
CA ALA A 289 -30.49 12.40 12.26
C ALA A 289 -29.28 12.09 13.16
N VAL A 290 -28.93 10.81 13.29
CA VAL A 290 -27.63 10.36 13.84
C VAL A 290 -26.55 10.46 12.78
N LEU A 291 -26.82 10.03 11.57
CA LEU A 291 -25.92 10.21 10.43
C LEU A 291 -26.58 11.14 9.42
N GLU A 292 -25.87 12.21 9.09
CA GLU A 292 -26.29 13.13 8.02
C GLU A 292 -25.17 13.23 6.98
N VAL A 293 -25.49 12.82 5.76
CA VAL A 293 -24.60 12.88 4.60
C VAL A 293 -25.28 13.69 3.52
N LYS A 294 -24.68 14.81 3.09
CA LYS A 294 -25.15 15.64 1.98
C LYS A 294 -24.04 15.82 0.95
N ASP A 295 -24.33 15.53 -0.30
CA ASP A 295 -23.46 15.72 -1.47
C ASP A 295 -22.07 15.09 -1.32
N LEU A 296 -21.97 13.93 -0.67
CA LEU A 296 -20.73 13.22 -0.47
C LEU A 296 -20.14 12.79 -1.82
N THR A 297 -18.91 13.21 -2.07
CA THR A 297 -18.19 12.91 -3.30
C THR A 297 -16.78 12.40 -2.95
N VAL A 298 -16.37 11.32 -3.61
CA VAL A 298 -15.00 10.79 -3.49
C VAL A 298 -14.36 10.82 -4.86
N THR A 299 -13.24 11.53 -4.97
CA THR A 299 -12.52 11.72 -6.23
C THR A 299 -11.11 11.18 -6.12
N PHE A 300 -10.69 10.42 -7.13
CA PHE A 300 -9.32 9.95 -7.31
C PHE A 300 -8.63 10.72 -8.45
N PRO A 301 -7.31 10.68 -8.51
CA PRO A 301 -6.56 11.30 -9.60
C PRO A 301 -6.97 10.76 -10.98
N GLY A 302 -6.84 11.64 -12.00
CA GLY A 302 -7.36 11.34 -13.33
C GLY A 302 -8.84 11.64 -13.50
N GLY A 303 -9.51 12.25 -12.48
CA GLY A 303 -10.93 12.62 -12.55
C GLY A 303 -11.88 11.45 -12.26
N VAL A 304 -11.34 10.31 -11.82
CA VAL A 304 -12.17 9.14 -11.47
C VAL A 304 -12.94 9.43 -10.19
N THR A 305 -14.27 9.44 -10.29
CA THR A 305 -15.16 9.80 -9.18
C THR A 305 -16.15 8.67 -8.91
N PRO A 306 -15.79 7.67 -8.07
CA PRO A 306 -16.65 6.51 -7.80
C PRO A 306 -17.85 6.81 -6.91
N VAL A 307 -17.83 7.91 -6.14
CA VAL A 307 -18.95 8.40 -5.33
C VAL A 307 -19.24 9.84 -5.73
N ARG A 308 -20.50 10.17 -6.07
CA ARG A 308 -20.87 11.38 -6.81
C ARG A 308 -22.11 12.05 -6.22
N GLY A 309 -21.93 12.84 -5.16
CA GLY A 309 -23.03 13.59 -4.56
C GLY A 309 -24.06 12.66 -3.89
N VAL A 310 -23.57 11.72 -3.07
CA VAL A 310 -24.42 10.84 -2.27
C VAL A 310 -24.98 11.61 -1.09
N SER A 311 -26.33 11.56 -0.94
CA SER A 311 -27.03 12.16 0.20
C SER A 311 -27.91 11.09 0.83
N LEU A 312 -27.81 10.94 2.16
CA LEU A 312 -28.63 10.05 2.96
C LEU A 312 -28.65 10.51 4.42
N THR A 313 -29.70 10.14 5.13
CA THR A 313 -29.84 10.37 6.59
C THR A 313 -30.23 9.07 7.27
N VAL A 314 -29.78 8.87 8.52
CA VAL A 314 -30.16 7.71 9.34
C VAL A 314 -30.56 8.22 10.71
N ALA A 315 -31.77 7.89 11.15
CA ALA A 315 -32.31 8.28 12.44
C ALA A 315 -31.79 7.37 13.59
N PRO A 316 -31.93 7.78 14.87
CA PRO A 316 -31.60 6.93 16.01
C PRO A 316 -32.36 5.59 15.99
N GLY A 317 -31.68 4.50 16.23
CA GLY A 317 -32.27 3.14 16.23
C GLY A 317 -32.69 2.63 14.85
N GLN A 318 -32.49 3.40 13.77
CA GLN A 318 -32.85 3.02 12.41
C GLN A 318 -31.72 2.22 11.76
N ILE A 319 -32.07 1.17 11.02
CA ILE A 319 -31.16 0.45 10.14
C ILE A 319 -31.44 0.85 8.68
N ALA A 320 -30.50 1.59 8.07
CA ALA A 320 -30.54 1.95 6.67
C ALA A 320 -29.75 0.94 5.83
N GLY A 321 -30.40 0.33 4.85
CA GLY A 321 -29.77 -0.60 3.90
C GLY A 321 -29.22 0.14 2.69
N LEU A 322 -27.93 0.03 2.39
CA LEU A 322 -27.30 0.58 1.19
C LEU A 322 -27.05 -0.54 0.19
N VAL A 323 -27.81 -0.56 -0.92
CA VAL A 323 -27.80 -1.65 -1.91
C VAL A 323 -27.40 -1.19 -3.30
N GLY A 324 -27.01 -2.14 -4.16
CA GLY A 324 -26.66 -1.92 -5.56
C GLY A 324 -25.62 -2.91 -6.06
N GLU A 325 -25.37 -2.95 -7.37
CA GLU A 325 -24.36 -3.81 -7.99
C GLU A 325 -22.94 -3.57 -7.42
N SER A 326 -22.06 -4.58 -7.58
CA SER A 326 -20.63 -4.42 -7.25
C SER A 326 -20.02 -3.27 -8.07
N GLY A 327 -19.27 -2.40 -7.42
CA GLY A 327 -18.69 -1.20 -8.06
C GLY A 327 -19.60 0.04 -8.03
N SER A 328 -20.82 -0.02 -7.47
CA SER A 328 -21.70 1.16 -7.36
C SER A 328 -21.24 2.23 -6.36
N GLY A 329 -20.15 1.98 -5.59
CA GLY A 329 -19.56 2.95 -4.66
C GLY A 329 -19.94 2.75 -3.19
N LYS A 330 -20.69 1.71 -2.81
CA LYS A 330 -21.18 1.46 -1.44
C LYS A 330 -20.10 1.42 -0.37
N SER A 331 -19.12 0.50 -0.50
CA SER A 331 -18.03 0.36 0.46
C SER A 331 -17.15 1.61 0.54
N LEU A 332 -17.00 2.32 -0.59
CA LEU A 332 -16.25 3.58 -0.61
C LEU A 332 -17.01 4.71 0.07
N THR A 333 -18.35 4.72 -0.02
CA THR A 333 -19.23 5.62 0.76
C THR A 333 -19.07 5.35 2.25
N ALA A 334 -19.10 4.07 2.68
CA ALA A 334 -18.83 3.69 4.06
C ALA A 334 -17.43 4.12 4.54
N ALA A 335 -16.41 3.87 3.72
CA ALA A 335 -15.04 4.29 4.02
C ALA A 335 -14.91 5.83 4.12
N ALA A 336 -15.67 6.57 3.29
CA ALA A 336 -15.67 8.03 3.36
C ALA A 336 -16.31 8.55 4.66
N ILE A 337 -17.41 7.95 5.10
CA ILE A 337 -18.07 8.28 6.37
C ILE A 337 -17.12 7.95 7.54
N GLY A 338 -16.40 6.82 7.48
CA GLY A 338 -15.44 6.41 8.50
C GLY A 338 -14.10 7.16 8.47
N GLY A 339 -13.87 8.07 7.52
CA GLY A 339 -12.57 8.74 7.35
C GLY A 339 -11.45 7.80 6.88
N LEU A 340 -11.79 6.68 6.22
CA LEU A 340 -10.89 5.59 5.85
C LEU A 340 -10.62 5.51 4.33
N VAL A 341 -10.97 6.54 3.57
CA VAL A 341 -10.66 6.56 2.13
C VAL A 341 -9.15 6.53 1.93
N PRO A 342 -8.65 5.52 1.19
CA PRO A 342 -7.21 5.41 0.99
C PRO A 342 -6.70 6.57 0.13
N TYR A 343 -5.55 7.10 0.52
CA TYR A 343 -4.83 8.04 -0.33
C TYR A 343 -4.55 7.40 -1.71
N PRO A 344 -4.69 8.12 -2.83
CA PRO A 344 -4.87 9.57 -2.99
C PRO A 344 -6.34 10.02 -3.16
N GLY A 345 -7.30 9.27 -2.65
CA GLY A 345 -8.71 9.68 -2.69
C GLY A 345 -8.95 10.95 -1.89
N VAL A 346 -9.75 11.85 -2.43
CA VAL A 346 -10.18 13.10 -1.80
C VAL A 346 -11.68 13.00 -1.53
N VAL A 347 -12.07 13.24 -0.29
CA VAL A 347 -13.47 13.27 0.16
C VAL A 347 -13.91 14.72 0.24
N THR A 348 -15.04 15.04 -0.37
CA THR A 348 -15.74 16.32 -0.25
C THR A 348 -17.22 16.06 0.04
N ALA A 349 -17.81 16.85 0.91
CA ALA A 349 -19.24 16.77 1.22
C ALA A 349 -19.79 18.17 1.49
N GLY A 350 -21.05 18.39 1.19
CA GLY A 350 -21.78 19.57 1.65
C GLY A 350 -21.99 19.52 3.16
N ARG A 351 -22.27 18.31 3.69
CA ARG A 351 -22.32 18.00 5.11
C ARG A 351 -22.00 16.53 5.33
N LEU A 352 -21.19 16.26 6.36
CA LEU A 352 -20.88 14.90 6.80
C LEU A 352 -20.79 14.91 8.33
N ALA A 353 -21.93 14.64 8.98
CA ALA A 353 -22.07 14.80 10.42
C ALA A 353 -22.53 13.49 11.10
N LEU A 354 -22.01 13.25 12.30
CA LEU A 354 -22.38 12.17 13.19
C LEU A 354 -22.92 12.76 14.50
N ALA A 355 -24.17 12.45 14.83
CA ALA A 355 -24.87 12.97 16.00
C ALA A 355 -24.81 14.53 16.10
N GLY A 356 -24.98 15.21 14.98
CA GLY A 356 -24.98 16.66 14.85
C GLY A 356 -23.59 17.33 14.73
N GLN A 357 -22.49 16.59 14.94
CA GLN A 357 -21.11 17.10 14.84
C GLN A 357 -20.47 16.71 13.51
N GLU A 358 -19.81 17.65 12.84
CA GLU A 358 -19.03 17.36 11.62
C GLU A 358 -17.92 16.34 11.90
N ILE A 359 -17.85 15.27 11.11
CA ILE A 359 -16.88 14.18 11.29
C ILE A 359 -15.43 14.70 11.15
N SER A 360 -15.21 15.68 10.30
CA SER A 360 -13.90 16.31 10.10
C SER A 360 -13.39 17.09 11.33
N GLU A 361 -14.28 17.48 12.24
CA GLU A 361 -13.97 18.20 13.47
C GLU A 361 -13.86 17.28 14.69
N MET A 362 -14.30 16.03 14.56
CA MET A 362 -14.22 15.04 15.63
C MET A 362 -12.77 14.63 15.89
N SER A 363 -12.39 14.54 17.15
CA SER A 363 -11.13 13.93 17.53
C SER A 363 -11.12 12.41 17.24
N PRO A 364 -9.95 11.78 17.04
CA PRO A 364 -9.86 10.32 16.86
C PRO A 364 -10.49 9.53 18.02
N LYS A 365 -10.50 10.09 19.22
CA LYS A 365 -11.14 9.49 20.39
C LYS A 365 -12.67 9.51 20.28
N GLU A 366 -13.23 10.66 19.92
CA GLU A 366 -14.66 10.83 19.74
C GLU A 366 -15.18 9.94 18.60
N LEU A 367 -14.55 10.01 17.45
CA LEU A 367 -14.93 9.19 16.29
C LEU A 367 -14.79 7.69 16.61
N GLY A 368 -13.66 7.26 17.17
CA GLY A 368 -13.40 5.85 17.48
C GLY A 368 -14.27 5.25 18.60
N THR A 369 -14.99 6.08 19.36
CA THR A 369 -15.97 5.61 20.35
C THR A 369 -17.41 5.72 19.87
N ALA A 370 -17.72 6.70 19.00
CA ALA A 370 -19.08 6.95 18.50
C ALA A 370 -19.39 6.20 17.19
N LEU A 371 -18.37 5.78 16.42
CA LEU A 371 -18.51 5.02 15.19
C LEU A 371 -17.93 3.62 15.34
N ALA A 372 -18.72 2.59 15.05
CA ALA A 372 -18.25 1.23 14.89
C ALA A 372 -18.28 0.82 13.41
N MET A 373 -17.23 0.16 12.92
CA MET A 373 -17.16 -0.33 11.56
C MET A 373 -16.86 -1.82 11.51
N VAL A 374 -17.71 -2.56 10.82
CA VAL A 374 -17.58 -3.99 10.55
C VAL A 374 -17.27 -4.14 9.07
N PHE A 375 -16.04 -4.54 8.75
CA PHE A 375 -15.56 -4.69 7.37
C PHE A 375 -15.98 -6.03 6.75
N GLN A 376 -15.96 -6.09 5.44
CA GLN A 376 -16.32 -7.24 4.63
C GLN A 376 -15.46 -8.48 4.94
N ASP A 377 -14.15 -8.33 5.20
CA ASP A 377 -13.25 -9.42 5.56
C ASP A 377 -12.88 -9.36 7.04
N PRO A 378 -13.43 -10.26 7.88
CA PRO A 378 -13.09 -10.32 9.29
C PRO A 378 -11.65 -10.78 9.57
N MET A 379 -10.98 -11.42 8.58
CA MET A 379 -9.56 -11.78 8.72
C MET A 379 -8.64 -10.56 8.56
N ALA A 380 -8.99 -9.63 7.69
CA ALA A 380 -8.26 -8.39 7.53
C ALA A 380 -8.48 -7.43 8.71
N SER A 381 -9.63 -7.54 9.41
CA SER A 381 -10.01 -6.68 10.53
C SER A 381 -9.33 -7.04 11.85
N LEU A 382 -8.89 -8.28 12.02
CA LEU A 382 -8.23 -8.78 13.22
C LEU A 382 -6.76 -9.06 12.97
N ASN A 383 -5.88 -8.54 13.81
CA ASN A 383 -4.44 -8.81 13.73
C ASN A 383 -4.16 -10.29 14.08
N PRO A 384 -3.66 -11.11 13.14
CA PRO A 384 -3.46 -12.54 13.36
C PRO A 384 -2.38 -12.87 14.42
N ALA A 385 -1.49 -11.93 14.73
CA ALA A 385 -0.43 -12.10 15.72
C ALA A 385 -0.89 -11.82 17.15
N LEU A 386 -2.08 -11.24 17.34
CA LEU A 386 -2.60 -10.86 18.66
C LEU A 386 -3.80 -11.70 19.05
N LYS A 387 -3.95 -11.94 20.36
CA LYS A 387 -5.13 -12.60 20.92
C LYS A 387 -6.36 -11.69 20.80
N VAL A 388 -7.52 -12.29 20.51
CA VAL A 388 -8.78 -11.58 20.28
C VAL A 388 -9.15 -10.66 21.45
N GLY A 389 -9.11 -11.14 22.69
CA GLY A 389 -9.44 -10.33 23.86
C GLY A 389 -8.50 -9.14 24.06
N GLY A 390 -7.23 -9.24 23.67
CA GLY A 390 -6.28 -8.14 23.71
C GLY A 390 -6.63 -7.02 22.73
N GLN A 391 -7.08 -7.37 21.53
CA GLN A 391 -7.48 -6.41 20.50
C GLN A 391 -8.76 -5.66 20.88
N LEU A 392 -9.76 -6.38 21.43
CA LEU A 392 -10.97 -5.76 21.95
C LEU A 392 -10.65 -4.80 23.11
N ALA A 393 -9.83 -5.25 24.07
CA ALA A 393 -9.45 -4.47 25.24
C ALA A 393 -8.73 -3.15 24.88
N GLU A 394 -8.06 -3.07 23.73
CA GLU A 394 -7.31 -1.91 23.30
C GLU A 394 -8.17 -0.66 23.20
N VAL A 395 -9.39 -0.78 22.68
CA VAL A 395 -10.36 0.34 22.59
C VAL A 395 -10.62 0.95 23.97
N ALA A 396 -10.89 0.12 24.98
CA ALA A 396 -11.14 0.59 26.33
C ALA A 396 -9.90 1.21 26.98
N ILE A 397 -8.71 0.65 26.71
CA ILE A 397 -7.44 1.18 27.26
C ILE A 397 -7.10 2.53 26.63
N VAL A 398 -7.15 2.61 25.28
CA VAL A 398 -6.67 3.79 24.54
C VAL A 398 -7.65 4.96 24.64
N HIS A 399 -8.95 4.69 24.47
CA HIS A 399 -9.94 5.75 24.38
C HIS A 399 -10.68 6.04 25.69
N GLN A 400 -10.82 5.03 26.58
CA GLN A 400 -11.60 5.18 27.81
C GLN A 400 -10.72 5.21 29.06
N GLY A 401 -9.39 5.03 28.94
CA GLY A 401 -8.45 5.04 30.07
C GLY A 401 -8.62 3.87 31.06
N ALA A 402 -9.26 2.78 30.65
CA ALA A 402 -9.49 1.62 31.50
C ALA A 402 -8.18 0.89 31.82
N GLY A 403 -8.05 0.39 33.04
CA GLY A 403 -6.94 -0.48 33.43
C GLY A 403 -6.99 -1.82 32.68
N LYS A 404 -5.83 -2.45 32.44
CA LYS A 404 -5.72 -3.69 31.63
C LYS A 404 -6.66 -4.81 32.09
N ALA A 405 -6.81 -5.03 33.42
CA ALA A 405 -7.66 -6.07 33.94
C ALA A 405 -9.15 -5.78 33.70
N GLU A 406 -9.55 -4.52 33.82
CA GLU A 406 -10.93 -4.09 33.58
C GLU A 406 -11.25 -4.14 32.09
N ALA A 407 -10.36 -3.62 31.22
CA ALA A 407 -10.52 -3.68 29.77
C ALA A 407 -10.66 -5.14 29.28
N HIS A 408 -9.90 -6.07 29.86
CA HIS A 408 -10.03 -7.49 29.53
C HIS A 408 -11.37 -8.08 29.99
N ARG A 409 -11.87 -7.73 31.20
CA ARG A 409 -13.20 -8.17 31.63
C ARG A 409 -14.29 -7.65 30.70
N ARG A 410 -14.24 -6.36 30.31
CA ARG A 410 -15.18 -5.78 29.35
C ARG A 410 -15.11 -6.48 27.99
N ALA A 411 -13.91 -6.83 27.50
CA ALA A 411 -13.75 -7.59 26.27
C ALA A 411 -14.41 -8.97 26.33
N VAL A 412 -14.25 -9.70 27.44
CA VAL A 412 -14.92 -11.00 27.66
C VAL A 412 -16.42 -10.84 27.72
N ASP A 413 -16.92 -9.82 28.44
CA ASP A 413 -18.34 -9.51 28.53
C ASP A 413 -18.92 -9.20 27.13
N ARG A 414 -18.27 -8.37 26.32
CA ARG A 414 -18.70 -8.07 24.93
C ARG A 414 -18.69 -9.30 24.01
N LEU A 415 -17.72 -10.22 24.18
CA LEU A 415 -17.75 -11.50 23.46
C LEU A 415 -18.96 -12.36 23.87
N GLY A 416 -19.40 -12.26 25.12
CA GLY A 416 -20.63 -12.90 25.60
C GLY A 416 -21.88 -12.30 24.97
N HIS A 417 -21.99 -10.97 24.90
CA HIS A 417 -23.11 -10.25 24.28
C HIS A 417 -23.33 -10.60 22.80
N VAL A 418 -22.27 -10.90 22.07
CA VAL A 418 -22.37 -11.36 20.68
C VAL A 418 -22.57 -12.90 20.57
N HIS A 419 -23.00 -13.54 21.63
CA HIS A 419 -23.31 -14.98 21.71
C HIS A 419 -22.16 -15.90 21.32
N LEU A 420 -20.91 -15.52 21.62
CA LEU A 420 -19.77 -16.43 21.44
C LEU A 420 -19.70 -17.43 22.59
N PRO A 421 -19.57 -18.75 22.31
CA PRO A 421 -19.48 -19.77 23.34
C PRO A 421 -18.15 -19.67 24.09
N ALA A 422 -18.20 -19.80 25.43
CA ALA A 422 -17.03 -19.71 26.30
C ALA A 422 -16.15 -18.46 26.04
N PRO A 423 -16.67 -17.24 26.29
CA PRO A 423 -16.03 -15.96 25.93
C PRO A 423 -14.60 -15.83 26.45
N ASP A 424 -14.33 -16.29 27.68
CA ASP A 424 -12.98 -16.32 28.27
C ASP A 424 -11.97 -17.14 27.47
N ARG A 425 -12.42 -18.25 26.88
CA ARG A 425 -11.58 -19.09 26.04
C ARG A 425 -11.35 -18.44 24.68
N VAL A 426 -12.39 -17.85 24.10
CA VAL A 426 -12.30 -17.11 22.83
C VAL A 426 -11.36 -15.90 22.97
N ALA A 427 -11.44 -15.15 24.06
CA ALA A 427 -10.55 -14.01 24.31
C ALA A 427 -9.06 -14.39 24.31
N ARG A 428 -8.72 -15.62 24.66
CA ARG A 428 -7.34 -16.14 24.70
C ARG A 428 -6.85 -16.74 23.39
N ARG A 429 -7.72 -16.93 22.41
CA ARG A 429 -7.40 -17.46 21.08
C ARG A 429 -6.92 -16.36 20.14
N HIS A 430 -6.21 -16.79 19.10
CA HIS A 430 -5.87 -15.94 17.94
C HIS A 430 -6.97 -16.02 16.87
N PRO A 431 -7.08 -15.03 15.98
CA PRO A 431 -8.12 -15.00 14.95
C PRO A 431 -8.19 -16.26 14.07
N HIS A 432 -7.04 -16.84 13.72
CA HIS A 432 -6.97 -18.04 12.89
C HIS A 432 -7.50 -19.31 13.55
N GLU A 433 -7.67 -19.32 14.87
CA GLU A 433 -8.24 -20.44 15.65
C GLU A 433 -9.78 -20.36 15.74
N LEU A 434 -10.41 -19.34 15.15
CA LEU A 434 -11.85 -19.12 15.15
C LEU A 434 -12.47 -19.49 13.80
N SER A 435 -13.72 -19.94 13.80
CA SER A 435 -14.51 -20.09 12.56
C SER A 435 -14.86 -18.70 11.96
N GLY A 436 -15.31 -18.66 10.68
CA GLY A 436 -15.71 -17.42 10.02
C GLY A 436 -16.75 -16.62 10.80
N GLY A 437 -17.84 -17.28 11.20
CA GLY A 437 -18.90 -16.64 12.00
C GLY A 437 -18.45 -16.21 13.39
N MET A 438 -17.52 -16.95 14.04
CA MET A 438 -16.94 -16.52 15.31
C MET A 438 -16.06 -15.27 15.15
N ARG A 439 -15.29 -15.17 14.08
CA ARG A 439 -14.49 -13.98 13.77
C ARG A 439 -15.39 -12.76 13.53
N GLN A 440 -16.44 -12.94 12.73
CA GLN A 440 -17.40 -11.87 12.44
C GLN A 440 -18.03 -11.33 13.73
N ARG A 441 -18.49 -12.22 14.62
CA ARG A 441 -19.02 -11.82 15.92
C ARG A 441 -17.96 -11.13 16.79
N ALA A 442 -16.70 -11.56 16.75
CA ALA A 442 -15.62 -10.90 17.48
C ALA A 442 -15.32 -9.48 16.94
N VAL A 443 -15.41 -9.27 15.62
CA VAL A 443 -15.30 -7.92 15.02
C VAL A 443 -16.46 -7.02 15.43
N ILE A 444 -17.70 -7.55 15.45
CA ILE A 444 -18.86 -6.83 15.97
C ILE A 444 -18.64 -6.47 17.45
N ALA A 445 -18.20 -7.44 18.28
CA ALA A 445 -17.88 -7.19 19.68
C ALA A 445 -16.81 -6.10 19.87
N MET A 446 -15.83 -6.05 18.99
CA MET A 446 -14.77 -5.02 19.00
C MET A 446 -15.36 -3.62 18.73
N GLY A 447 -16.26 -3.48 17.75
CA GLY A 447 -16.98 -2.24 17.51
C GLY A 447 -17.84 -1.79 18.70
N LEU A 448 -18.39 -2.74 19.45
CA LEU A 448 -19.22 -2.49 20.64
C LEU A 448 -18.41 -2.16 21.90
N MET A 449 -17.09 -2.21 21.88
CA MET A 449 -16.23 -1.79 23.00
C MET A 449 -16.31 -0.29 23.30
N GLY A 450 -16.69 0.50 22.28
CA GLY A 450 -17.08 1.90 22.43
C GLY A 450 -18.52 2.05 22.92
N THR A 451 -19.08 3.22 22.70
CA THR A 451 -20.52 3.50 22.82
C THR A 451 -21.01 4.02 21.46
N PRO A 452 -21.03 3.14 20.43
CA PRO A 452 -21.29 3.59 19.08
C PRO A 452 -22.68 4.20 18.97
N ARG A 453 -22.76 5.37 18.34
CA ARG A 453 -23.97 6.01 17.88
C ARG A 453 -24.35 5.53 16.50
N LEU A 454 -23.32 5.13 15.71
CA LEU A 454 -23.49 4.59 14.37
C LEU A 454 -22.69 3.30 14.22
N LEU A 455 -23.33 2.27 13.70
CA LEU A 455 -22.71 1.02 13.27
C LEU A 455 -22.72 0.97 11.73
N ILE A 456 -21.58 0.92 11.09
CA ILE A 456 -21.46 0.66 9.65
C ILE A 456 -21.06 -0.81 9.47
N ALA A 457 -21.90 -1.57 8.76
CA ALA A 457 -21.64 -2.98 8.46
C ALA A 457 -21.53 -3.17 6.94
N ASP A 458 -20.29 -3.31 6.46
CA ASP A 458 -19.99 -3.47 5.03
C ASP A 458 -19.95 -4.97 4.69
N GLU A 459 -20.98 -5.45 4.04
CA GLU A 459 -21.17 -6.86 3.64
C GLU A 459 -20.85 -7.88 4.77
N PRO A 460 -21.40 -7.72 5.97
CA PRO A 460 -20.96 -8.48 7.15
C PRO A 460 -21.32 -9.97 7.09
N THR A 461 -22.07 -10.40 6.10
CA THR A 461 -22.54 -11.79 5.93
C THR A 461 -21.95 -12.48 4.71
N THR A 462 -21.12 -11.79 3.93
CA THR A 462 -20.46 -12.38 2.75
C THR A 462 -19.56 -13.54 3.16
N ALA A 463 -19.61 -14.63 2.39
CA ALA A 463 -18.88 -15.89 2.62
C ALA A 463 -19.27 -16.65 3.92
N LEU A 464 -20.45 -16.41 4.47
CA LEU A 464 -21.03 -17.19 5.56
C LEU A 464 -22.14 -18.11 5.04
N ASP A 465 -22.36 -19.23 5.72
CA ASP A 465 -23.52 -20.06 5.44
C ASP A 465 -24.82 -19.39 5.91
N VAL A 466 -25.95 -19.79 5.34
CA VAL A 466 -27.27 -19.17 5.56
C VAL A 466 -27.67 -19.15 7.05
N THR A 467 -27.28 -20.19 7.81
CA THR A 467 -27.60 -20.28 9.24
C THR A 467 -26.83 -19.26 10.05
N VAL A 468 -25.54 -19.12 9.79
CA VAL A 468 -24.68 -18.13 10.44
C VAL A 468 -25.06 -16.72 9.98
N GLN A 469 -25.38 -16.52 8.71
CA GLN A 469 -25.89 -15.24 8.18
C GLN A 469 -27.11 -14.76 8.99
N ARG A 470 -28.17 -15.59 9.13
CA ARG A 470 -29.34 -15.23 9.94
C ARG A 470 -29.01 -14.88 11.39
N GLN A 471 -28.07 -15.60 11.99
CA GLN A 471 -27.61 -15.31 13.35
C GLN A 471 -26.89 -13.96 13.45
N ILE A 472 -26.11 -13.56 12.45
CA ILE A 472 -25.45 -12.25 12.40
C ILE A 472 -26.47 -11.12 12.20
N LEU A 473 -27.46 -11.32 11.30
CA LEU A 473 -28.53 -10.34 11.06
C LEU A 473 -29.34 -10.11 12.34
N LYS A 474 -29.74 -11.19 13.01
CA LYS A 474 -30.42 -11.11 14.30
C LYS A 474 -29.60 -10.36 15.34
N LEU A 475 -28.30 -10.68 15.45
CA LEU A 475 -27.39 -10.00 16.38
C LEU A 475 -27.29 -8.49 16.07
N LEU A 476 -27.21 -8.09 14.81
CA LEU A 476 -27.16 -6.67 14.42
C LEU A 476 -28.43 -5.94 14.84
N ARG A 477 -29.61 -6.55 14.65
CA ARG A 477 -30.90 -5.97 15.09
C ARG A 477 -30.94 -5.86 16.62
N GLU A 478 -30.60 -6.92 17.35
CA GLU A 478 -30.54 -6.93 18.83
C GLU A 478 -29.63 -5.79 19.34
N VAL A 479 -28.43 -5.65 18.76
CA VAL A 479 -27.49 -4.59 19.14
C VAL A 479 -28.06 -3.20 18.88
N THR A 480 -28.71 -2.99 17.74
CA THR A 480 -29.33 -1.70 17.39
C THR A 480 -30.48 -1.37 18.36
N ASP A 481 -31.35 -2.34 18.64
CA ASP A 481 -32.49 -2.17 19.53
C ASP A 481 -32.05 -1.92 21.00
N GLU A 482 -31.02 -2.63 21.49
CA GLU A 482 -30.51 -2.49 22.85
C GLU A 482 -29.73 -1.18 23.08
N THR A 483 -28.95 -0.74 22.09
CA THR A 483 -28.10 0.44 22.22
C THR A 483 -28.74 1.74 21.76
N GLY A 484 -29.82 1.67 20.97
CA GLY A 484 -30.40 2.81 20.25
C GLY A 484 -29.48 3.38 19.17
N ALA A 485 -28.39 2.68 18.79
CA ALA A 485 -27.48 3.10 17.76
C ALA A 485 -28.16 3.04 16.38
N ALA A 486 -27.86 4.00 15.52
CA ALA A 486 -28.20 3.91 14.10
C ALA A 486 -27.29 2.87 13.42
N ALA A 487 -27.77 2.23 12.34
CA ALA A 487 -26.93 1.34 11.54
C ALA A 487 -27.02 1.65 10.05
N LEU A 488 -25.86 1.61 9.36
CA LEU A 488 -25.75 1.61 7.91
C LEU A 488 -25.30 0.22 7.47
N PHE A 489 -26.23 -0.56 6.93
CA PHE A 489 -26.01 -1.93 6.50
C PHE A 489 -25.79 -1.97 4.98
N ILE A 490 -24.64 -2.40 4.53
CA ILE A 490 -24.29 -2.48 3.11
C ILE A 490 -24.37 -3.93 2.67
N SER A 491 -25.09 -4.17 1.58
CA SER A 491 -25.19 -5.49 0.96
C SER A 491 -25.40 -5.37 -0.56
N HIS A 492 -25.00 -6.40 -1.28
CA HIS A 492 -25.42 -6.62 -2.66
C HIS A 492 -26.67 -7.52 -2.74
N ASP A 493 -27.09 -8.11 -1.61
CA ASP A 493 -28.27 -8.98 -1.51
C ASP A 493 -29.45 -8.18 -0.95
N ILE A 494 -30.40 -7.85 -1.86
CA ILE A 494 -31.56 -7.05 -1.53
C ILE A 494 -32.56 -7.82 -0.64
N ALA A 495 -32.58 -9.16 -0.71
CA ALA A 495 -33.43 -9.98 0.15
C ALA A 495 -33.01 -9.86 1.62
N VAL A 496 -31.70 -9.88 1.88
CA VAL A 496 -31.13 -9.67 3.22
C VAL A 496 -31.47 -8.29 3.76
N VAL A 497 -31.44 -7.27 2.90
CA VAL A 497 -31.79 -5.90 3.27
C VAL A 497 -33.29 -5.78 3.58
N GLY A 498 -34.14 -6.47 2.82
CA GLY A 498 -35.56 -6.56 3.09
C GLY A 498 -35.92 -7.21 4.43
N GLU A 499 -35.08 -8.11 4.93
CA GLU A 499 -35.27 -8.79 6.25
C GLU A 499 -34.80 -7.93 7.43
N LEU A 500 -33.72 -7.12 7.25
CA LEU A 500 -33.05 -6.43 8.35
C LEU A 500 -33.39 -4.94 8.46
N CYS A 501 -33.50 -4.24 7.34
CA CYS A 501 -33.46 -2.78 7.31
C CYS A 501 -34.86 -2.15 7.45
N ASP A 502 -34.91 -0.89 7.86
CA ASP A 502 -36.12 -0.08 7.98
C ASP A 502 -36.28 0.81 6.74
N VAL A 503 -35.18 1.26 6.16
CA VAL A 503 -35.13 2.07 4.94
C VAL A 503 -34.08 1.52 3.98
N VAL A 504 -34.33 1.62 2.69
CA VAL A 504 -33.42 1.15 1.65
C VAL A 504 -32.96 2.32 0.80
N VAL A 505 -31.64 2.44 0.62
CA VAL A 505 -30.96 3.41 -0.24
C VAL A 505 -30.31 2.64 -1.40
N VAL A 506 -30.79 2.85 -2.61
CA VAL A 506 -30.31 2.13 -3.80
C VAL A 506 -29.26 2.99 -4.51
N MET A 507 -28.06 2.43 -4.68
CA MET A 507 -26.96 3.10 -5.38
C MET A 507 -26.69 2.48 -6.74
N TYR A 508 -26.48 3.34 -7.74
CA TYR A 508 -26.02 2.98 -9.07
C TYR A 508 -24.94 3.95 -9.56
N ALA A 509 -23.80 3.42 -10.02
CA ALA A 509 -22.70 4.20 -10.61
C ALA A 509 -22.29 5.43 -9.77
N GLY A 510 -22.19 5.25 -8.44
CA GLY A 510 -21.76 6.29 -7.50
C GLY A 510 -22.83 7.25 -7.03
N ARG A 511 -24.10 7.02 -7.34
CA ARG A 511 -25.22 7.90 -6.99
C ARG A 511 -26.34 7.14 -6.30
N VAL A 512 -27.10 7.81 -5.45
CA VAL A 512 -28.40 7.35 -4.97
C VAL A 512 -29.41 7.53 -6.11
N VAL A 513 -30.08 6.46 -6.48
CA VAL A 513 -31.13 6.46 -7.53
C VAL A 513 -32.53 6.32 -6.95
N GLU A 514 -32.65 5.71 -5.77
CA GLU A 514 -33.89 5.58 -5.05
C GLU A 514 -33.66 5.44 -3.56
N GLN A 515 -34.54 6.02 -2.74
CA GLN A 515 -34.58 5.82 -1.29
C GLN A 515 -36.05 5.60 -0.91
N LEU A 516 -36.31 4.49 -0.18
CA LEU A 516 -37.69 4.10 0.14
C LEU A 516 -37.76 3.32 1.46
N PRO A 517 -38.90 3.35 2.18
CA PRO A 517 -39.20 2.42 3.26
C PRO A 517 -39.11 0.96 2.79
N VAL A 518 -38.64 0.06 3.64
CA VAL A 518 -38.45 -1.36 3.27
C VAL A 518 -39.77 -2.03 2.86
N GLU A 519 -40.89 -1.61 3.44
CA GLU A 519 -42.22 -2.15 3.13
C GLU A 519 -42.62 -1.92 1.65
N LEU A 520 -42.08 -0.86 1.04
CA LEU A 520 -42.33 -0.54 -0.35
C LEU A 520 -41.37 -1.24 -1.31
N LEU A 521 -40.34 -1.91 -0.80
CA LEU A 521 -39.29 -2.50 -1.63
C LEU A 521 -39.85 -3.49 -2.65
N ALA A 522 -40.71 -4.41 -2.23
CA ALA A 522 -41.26 -5.46 -3.10
C ALA A 522 -42.36 -4.96 -4.03
N THR A 523 -43.15 -3.95 -3.66
CA THR A 523 -44.39 -3.60 -4.36
C THR A 523 -44.42 -2.15 -4.87
N GLY A 524 -43.61 -1.27 -4.32
CA GLY A 524 -43.62 0.17 -4.58
C GLY A 524 -42.32 0.73 -5.15
N ALA A 525 -41.32 -0.10 -5.45
CA ALA A 525 -40.10 0.36 -6.10
C ALA A 525 -40.41 1.04 -7.43
N ALA A 526 -39.95 2.28 -7.58
CA ALA A 526 -40.30 3.11 -8.72
C ALA A 526 -39.17 3.16 -9.77
N HIS A 527 -37.90 3.29 -9.35
CA HIS A 527 -36.77 3.38 -10.29
C HIS A 527 -36.59 2.07 -11.08
N PRO A 528 -36.45 2.11 -12.43
CA PRO A 528 -36.31 0.91 -13.27
C PRO A 528 -35.14 -0.01 -12.85
N TYR A 529 -34.02 0.56 -12.37
CA TYR A 529 -32.92 -0.22 -11.84
C TYR A 529 -33.30 -0.99 -10.57
N THR A 530 -34.04 -0.37 -9.65
CA THR A 530 -34.46 -1.04 -8.40
C THR A 530 -35.40 -2.21 -8.72
N ARG A 531 -36.34 -2.02 -9.64
CA ARG A 531 -37.24 -3.09 -10.13
C ARG A 531 -36.45 -4.23 -10.73
N ALA A 532 -35.54 -3.93 -11.67
CA ALA A 532 -34.72 -4.94 -12.30
C ALA A 532 -33.82 -5.70 -11.29
N LEU A 533 -33.34 -5.02 -10.23
CA LEU A 533 -32.57 -5.64 -9.16
C LEU A 533 -33.43 -6.61 -8.32
N ILE A 534 -34.70 -6.25 -8.05
CA ILE A 534 -35.67 -7.12 -7.36
C ILE A 534 -36.03 -8.30 -8.25
N ASP A 535 -36.35 -8.08 -9.51
CA ASP A 535 -36.76 -9.10 -10.48
C ASP A 535 -35.64 -10.12 -10.75
N SER A 536 -34.39 -9.76 -10.50
CA SER A 536 -33.26 -10.66 -10.64
C SER A 536 -33.11 -11.67 -9.48
N LEU A 537 -33.89 -11.51 -8.39
CA LEU A 537 -33.86 -12.44 -7.27
C LEU A 537 -34.72 -13.69 -7.57
N PRO A 538 -34.14 -14.89 -7.45
CA PRO A 538 -34.95 -16.10 -7.51
C PRO A 538 -35.81 -16.22 -6.25
N ASP A 539 -37.09 -16.52 -6.44
CA ASP A 539 -38.01 -16.86 -5.37
C ASP A 539 -38.43 -18.34 -5.43
N MET A 540 -39.33 -18.75 -4.52
CA MET A 540 -39.81 -20.15 -4.49
C MET A 540 -40.72 -20.49 -5.67
N ASP A 541 -41.33 -19.49 -6.32
CA ASP A 541 -42.26 -19.63 -7.44
C ASP A 541 -41.53 -19.46 -8.78
N THR A 542 -40.22 -19.14 -8.77
CA THR A 542 -39.42 -18.94 -9.99
C THR A 542 -39.37 -20.24 -10.81
N ASP A 543 -39.82 -20.18 -12.06
CA ASP A 543 -39.77 -21.32 -12.98
C ASP A 543 -38.32 -21.70 -13.32
N ARG A 544 -37.88 -22.86 -12.86
CA ARG A 544 -36.54 -23.38 -13.07
C ARG A 544 -36.22 -23.74 -14.53
N SER A 545 -37.22 -23.81 -15.39
CA SER A 545 -37.05 -24.06 -16.82
C SER A 545 -36.70 -22.81 -17.64
N LEU A 546 -36.90 -21.62 -17.06
CA LEU A 546 -36.56 -20.33 -17.68
C LEU A 546 -35.22 -19.79 -17.16
N PRO A 547 -34.47 -19.07 -18.01
CA PRO A 547 -33.31 -18.33 -17.54
C PRO A 547 -33.71 -17.33 -16.45
N LEU A 548 -32.90 -17.21 -15.40
CA LEU A 548 -33.13 -16.17 -14.39
C LEU A 548 -33.06 -14.79 -15.01
N ALA A 549 -33.96 -13.89 -14.57
CA ALA A 549 -33.96 -12.50 -14.98
C ALA A 549 -32.59 -11.87 -14.61
N SER A 550 -32.02 -11.17 -15.55
CA SER A 550 -30.72 -10.52 -15.36
C SER A 550 -30.77 -9.09 -15.91
N ILE A 551 -30.13 -8.17 -15.24
CA ILE A 551 -30.02 -6.80 -15.70
C ILE A 551 -29.09 -6.77 -16.92
N PRO A 552 -29.56 -6.35 -18.12
CA PRO A 552 -28.76 -6.42 -19.34
C PRO A 552 -27.55 -5.48 -19.30
N GLY A 553 -26.48 -5.87 -20.00
CA GLY A 553 -25.27 -5.04 -20.12
C GLY A 553 -24.38 -5.02 -18.87
N ARG A 554 -23.52 -4.00 -18.77
CA ARG A 554 -22.63 -3.79 -17.63
C ARG A 554 -22.78 -2.39 -17.06
N GLN A 555 -22.57 -2.23 -15.76
CA GLN A 555 -22.45 -0.92 -15.13
C GLN A 555 -21.30 -0.15 -15.76
N PRO A 556 -21.47 1.16 -16.08
CA PRO A 556 -20.38 1.99 -16.59
C PRO A 556 -19.24 2.11 -15.57
N ALA A 557 -18.00 2.12 -16.07
CA ALA A 557 -16.87 2.40 -15.19
C ALA A 557 -16.97 3.85 -14.63
N PRO A 558 -16.41 4.14 -13.46
CA PRO A 558 -16.47 5.49 -12.89
C PRO A 558 -15.91 6.60 -13.79
N SER A 559 -15.00 6.26 -14.73
CA SER A 559 -14.49 7.18 -15.76
C SER A 559 -15.48 7.46 -16.88
N ASP A 560 -16.45 6.56 -17.12
CA ASP A 560 -17.28 6.53 -18.33
C ASP A 560 -18.71 7.05 -18.06
N VAL A 561 -19.00 7.45 -16.82
CA VAL A 561 -20.30 8.01 -16.44
C VAL A 561 -20.43 9.43 -16.98
N GLY A 562 -21.33 9.64 -17.93
CA GLY A 562 -21.65 10.94 -18.52
C GLY A 562 -22.54 11.84 -17.65
N ASP A 563 -23.01 12.94 -18.25
CA ASP A 563 -23.85 13.95 -17.57
C ASP A 563 -25.32 13.52 -17.42
N GLY A 564 -25.78 12.52 -18.17
CA GLY A 564 -27.14 12.00 -18.13
C GLY A 564 -27.40 10.99 -17.00
N CYS A 565 -28.51 10.27 -17.10
CA CYS A 565 -28.84 9.14 -16.24
C CYS A 565 -27.84 7.99 -16.47
N ALA A 566 -27.12 7.58 -15.44
CA ALA A 566 -26.10 6.53 -15.56
C ALA A 566 -26.71 5.16 -15.97
N PHE A 567 -28.00 4.92 -15.68
CA PHE A 567 -28.70 3.69 -16.04
C PHE A 567 -29.30 3.73 -17.43
N ALA A 568 -29.34 4.88 -18.12
CA ALA A 568 -30.02 5.05 -19.40
C ALA A 568 -29.69 3.99 -20.47
N ALA A 569 -28.41 3.59 -20.56
CA ALA A 569 -27.96 2.57 -21.52
C ALA A 569 -28.50 1.15 -21.26
N ARG A 570 -29.06 0.91 -20.07
CA ARG A 570 -29.62 -0.38 -19.62
C ARG A 570 -31.10 -0.31 -19.29
N CYS A 571 -31.70 0.87 -19.42
CA CYS A 571 -33.08 1.15 -19.04
C CYS A 571 -34.04 0.98 -20.23
N GLU A 572 -35.06 0.18 -20.07
CA GLU A 572 -36.10 0.00 -21.10
C GLU A 572 -36.96 1.23 -21.29
N LEU A 573 -37.06 2.10 -20.28
CA LEU A 573 -37.81 3.35 -20.31
C LEU A 573 -36.98 4.57 -20.74
N ALA A 574 -35.72 4.35 -21.21
CA ALA A 574 -34.82 5.44 -21.49
C ALA A 574 -35.32 6.34 -22.63
N THR A 575 -35.36 7.65 -22.40
CA THR A 575 -35.67 8.68 -23.39
C THR A 575 -34.44 9.52 -23.75
N ALA A 576 -34.55 10.38 -24.74
CA ALA A 576 -33.49 11.30 -25.14
C ALA A 576 -33.06 12.23 -23.98
N ARG A 577 -34.01 12.59 -23.11
CA ARG A 577 -33.74 13.38 -21.91
C ARG A 577 -32.83 12.64 -20.94
N CYS A 578 -33.06 11.34 -20.73
CA CYS A 578 -32.24 10.50 -19.86
C CYS A 578 -30.78 10.43 -20.33
N ALA A 579 -30.50 10.51 -21.63
CA ALA A 579 -29.15 10.51 -22.17
C ALA A 579 -28.44 11.86 -21.96
N GLY A 580 -29.15 12.98 -21.97
CA GLY A 580 -28.61 14.33 -21.89
C GLY A 580 -28.58 14.94 -20.49
N GLU A 581 -29.59 14.62 -19.68
CA GLU A 581 -29.80 15.26 -18.39
C GLU A 581 -29.89 14.24 -17.25
N ARG A 582 -29.26 14.54 -16.13
CA ARG A 582 -29.33 13.73 -14.92
C ARG A 582 -30.62 14.01 -14.16
N PRO A 583 -31.45 13.01 -13.83
CA PRO A 583 -32.60 13.20 -12.96
C PRO A 583 -32.14 13.55 -11.53
N PRO A 584 -32.70 14.57 -10.90
CA PRO A 584 -32.49 14.84 -9.48
C PRO A 584 -33.24 13.80 -8.64
N LEU A 585 -32.76 13.56 -7.42
CA LEU A 585 -33.47 12.78 -6.43
C LEU A 585 -34.63 13.62 -5.88
N THR A 586 -35.85 13.28 -6.23
CA THR A 586 -37.08 14.04 -5.88
C THR A 586 -38.04 13.21 -5.06
N SER A 587 -38.89 13.86 -4.27
CA SER A 587 -39.94 13.19 -3.50
C SER A 587 -40.96 12.56 -4.45
N TYR A 588 -41.17 11.26 -4.29
CA TYR A 588 -42.16 10.47 -5.04
C TYR A 588 -43.37 10.09 -4.18
N GLY A 589 -43.17 10.04 -2.85
CA GLY A 589 -44.19 9.73 -1.87
C GLY A 589 -43.72 10.02 -0.45
N LYS A 590 -44.48 9.56 0.55
CA LYS A 590 -44.09 9.74 1.94
C LYS A 590 -42.83 8.92 2.23
N ALA A 591 -41.74 9.61 2.57
CA ALA A 591 -40.41 9.02 2.82
C ALA A 591 -39.84 8.22 1.62
N HIS A 592 -40.35 8.48 0.39
CA HIS A 592 -39.89 7.83 -0.83
C HIS A 592 -39.34 8.87 -1.80
N GLN A 593 -38.11 8.70 -2.26
CA GLN A 593 -37.43 9.58 -3.21
C GLN A 593 -36.90 8.78 -4.40
N VAL A 594 -36.99 9.31 -5.59
CA VAL A 594 -36.60 8.65 -6.85
C VAL A 594 -35.87 9.63 -7.76
N ALA A 595 -34.80 9.16 -8.39
CA ALA A 595 -34.03 9.91 -9.38
C ALA A 595 -34.34 9.36 -10.80
N CYS A 596 -35.53 9.61 -11.30
CA CYS A 596 -35.98 9.16 -12.62
C CYS A 596 -36.85 10.22 -13.27
N TRP A 597 -36.78 10.38 -14.61
CA TRP A 597 -37.62 11.28 -15.38
C TRP A 597 -38.97 10.64 -15.81
N GLU A 598 -39.01 9.30 -15.81
CA GLU A 598 -40.10 8.51 -16.42
C GLU A 598 -41.03 7.85 -15.38
N VAL A 599 -40.89 8.24 -14.09
CA VAL A 599 -41.75 7.76 -12.99
C VAL A 599 -42.22 8.90 -12.11
#